data_ffd7bdad64f56035c367b0045cf32c9f
#
_entry.id   ffd7bdad64f56035c367b0045cf32c9f
#
_cell.length_a   1.000
_cell.length_b   1.000
_cell.length_c   1.000
_cell.angle_alpha   90.00
_cell.angle_beta   90.00
_cell.angle_gamma   90.00
#
_symmetry.space_group_name_H-M   'P 1'
#
loop_
_entity.id
_entity.type
_entity.pdbx_description
1 polymer ?
#
loop_
_entity_poly.entity_id
_entity_poly.type
_entity_poly.pdbx_seq_one_letter_code
_entity_poly.pdbx_strand_id
1 'polypeptide(L)'
;MTTRQKIVEYINSCFSPEVGSALTFGVEQEFFLYAGSNAASHDASQDLFKAVASSLNGTLERADDLGIGNHIAGCKFSIGDCPVTLKYEHHPHLLEFEFAPMSCISDFEPVLRSSMQTVLQVANNLKLEIEFRPFLRRDVPNEQVESQHSLCRSLRHYRRRLNADRPEVLNQPSLINFSAYIASTHFHTGGIPKTAVAGLLNKLYQLEPQVMQFAWSQVADVDRDPKRRFHGFCETAQGLPLVGFPDLKEWTLESWSEALLEMPHADLGEVQTEPHNIQQLFKCKRDLSIIQPREYGTFEFRGDPCLPTADAILGVLAVRMGLIQNALSNLTDDCDLVSFCESRTRWLDFDSRCDLDLEVIKLASDGLERNHPADVNYLQGFGSQV
;
A
#
# COMPACT_ATOMS: atom_id res chain seq x y z
N MET A 1 -17.41 -26.17 11.07
CA MET A 1 -16.45 -25.37 10.32
C MET A 1 -15.57 -24.62 11.29
N THR A 2 -14.26 -24.73 11.19
CA THR A 2 -13.29 -24.03 12.04
C THR A 2 -13.22 -22.55 11.66
N THR A 3 -12.68 -21.70 12.54
CA THR A 3 -12.46 -20.27 12.22
C THR A 3 -11.58 -20.10 10.99
N ARG A 4 -10.53 -20.92 10.83
CA ARG A 4 -9.67 -20.98 9.66
C ARG A 4 -10.49 -21.23 8.38
N GLN A 5 -11.33 -22.27 8.37
CA GLN A 5 -12.19 -22.57 7.20
C GLN A 5 -13.13 -21.41 6.85
N LYS A 6 -13.67 -20.72 7.85
CA LYS A 6 -14.52 -19.54 7.63
C LYS A 6 -13.75 -18.38 7.00
N ILE A 7 -12.48 -18.16 7.37
CA ILE A 7 -11.63 -17.14 6.74
C ILE A 7 -11.36 -17.51 5.29
N VAL A 8 -10.97 -18.75 5.01
CA VAL A 8 -10.75 -19.24 3.64
C VAL A 8 -11.99 -19.06 2.77
N GLU A 9 -13.16 -19.44 3.29
CA GLU A 9 -14.43 -19.25 2.56
C GLU A 9 -14.75 -17.78 2.35
N TYR A 10 -14.51 -16.94 3.37
CA TYR A 10 -14.71 -15.50 3.25
C TYR A 10 -13.81 -14.90 2.15
N ILE A 11 -12.51 -15.18 2.18
CA ILE A 11 -11.58 -14.70 1.16
C ILE A 11 -12.02 -15.17 -0.22
N ASN A 12 -12.29 -16.46 -0.37
CA ASN A 12 -12.76 -17.03 -1.63
C ASN A 12 -14.07 -16.41 -2.12
N SER A 13 -14.95 -15.95 -1.23
CA SER A 13 -16.20 -15.28 -1.60
C SER A 13 -16.00 -13.85 -2.12
N CYS A 14 -14.86 -13.24 -1.80
CA CYS A 14 -14.53 -11.89 -2.27
C CYS A 14 -14.04 -11.86 -3.72
N PHE A 15 -13.49 -12.98 -4.22
CA PHE A 15 -12.90 -13.06 -5.56
C PHE A 15 -13.90 -13.56 -6.61
N SER A 16 -13.62 -13.21 -7.87
CA SER A 16 -14.51 -13.57 -8.99
C SER A 16 -14.66 -15.08 -9.14
N PRO A 17 -15.88 -15.60 -9.30
CA PRO A 17 -16.08 -17.01 -9.61
C PRO A 17 -15.66 -17.38 -11.05
N GLU A 18 -15.52 -16.38 -11.95
CA GLU A 18 -15.31 -16.58 -13.37
C GLU A 18 -13.83 -16.61 -13.74
N VAL A 19 -13.44 -17.65 -14.47
CA VAL A 19 -12.14 -17.72 -15.13
C VAL A 19 -12.21 -16.85 -16.39
N GLY A 20 -11.29 -15.90 -16.55
CA GLY A 20 -11.22 -15.02 -17.72
C GLY A 20 -11.82 -13.62 -17.53
N SER A 21 -12.15 -13.23 -16.31
CA SER A 21 -12.39 -11.81 -15.98
C SER A 21 -11.17 -10.99 -16.36
N ALA A 22 -11.36 -9.83 -16.99
CA ALA A 22 -10.27 -8.92 -17.27
C ALA A 22 -9.61 -8.49 -15.95
N LEU A 23 -8.28 -8.56 -15.90
CA LEU A 23 -7.54 -8.00 -14.77
C LEU A 23 -7.74 -6.50 -14.71
N THR A 24 -7.88 -6.00 -13.50
CA THR A 24 -7.92 -4.57 -13.22
C THR A 24 -6.86 -4.24 -12.19
N PHE A 25 -6.42 -2.99 -12.19
CA PHE A 25 -5.56 -2.47 -11.13
C PHE A 25 -6.15 -1.18 -10.56
N GLY A 26 -5.84 -0.90 -9.31
CA GLY A 26 -6.04 0.38 -8.65
C GLY A 26 -4.71 0.85 -8.07
N VAL A 27 -4.57 2.14 -7.88
CA VAL A 27 -3.38 2.74 -7.26
C VAL A 27 -3.85 3.70 -6.18
N GLU A 28 -3.23 3.58 -5.00
CA GLU A 28 -3.30 4.57 -3.94
C GLU A 28 -1.91 5.18 -3.79
N GLN A 29 -1.83 6.52 -3.88
CA GLN A 29 -0.56 7.24 -3.80
C GLN A 29 -0.59 8.21 -2.66
N GLU A 30 0.11 7.87 -1.58
CA GLU A 30 0.28 8.75 -0.43
C GLU A 30 1.40 9.77 -0.67
N PHE A 31 1.31 10.93 0.00
CA PHE A 31 2.33 11.97 -0.06
C PHE A 31 2.21 12.93 1.12
N PHE A 32 3.29 13.64 1.43
CA PHE A 32 3.30 14.63 2.50
C PHE A 32 3.00 16.03 2.01
N LEU A 33 2.25 16.76 2.82
CA LEU A 33 1.90 18.17 2.63
C LEU A 33 2.55 19.02 3.73
N TYR A 34 3.18 20.12 3.32
CA TYR A 34 3.88 21.04 4.22
C TYR A 34 3.41 22.49 4.02
N ALA A 35 3.47 23.25 5.11
CA ALA A 35 3.32 24.70 5.13
C ALA A 35 4.64 25.33 5.62
N GLY A 36 5.54 25.64 4.69
CA GLY A 36 6.93 25.99 4.99
C GLY A 36 7.71 24.81 5.58
N SER A 37 8.33 24.98 6.75
CA SER A 37 9.04 23.90 7.45
C SER A 37 8.14 23.01 8.30
N ASN A 38 6.84 23.28 8.36
CA ASN A 38 5.91 22.57 9.24
C ASN A 38 5.09 21.55 8.45
N ALA A 39 4.68 20.46 9.11
CA ALA A 39 3.63 19.59 8.57
C ALA A 39 2.33 20.43 8.41
N ALA A 40 1.59 20.17 7.33
CA ALA A 40 0.37 20.91 7.08
C ALA A 40 -0.67 20.70 8.19
N SER A 41 -1.33 21.78 8.57
CA SER A 41 -2.48 21.72 9.48
C SER A 41 -3.72 21.20 8.76
N HIS A 42 -4.73 20.86 9.54
CA HIS A 42 -6.04 20.46 9.01
C HIS A 42 -6.66 21.58 8.12
N ASP A 43 -6.53 22.85 8.49
CA ASP A 43 -7.04 23.97 7.69
C ASP A 43 -6.32 24.06 6.33
N ALA A 44 -4.99 23.87 6.32
CA ALA A 44 -4.21 23.89 5.10
C ALA A 44 -4.62 22.75 4.12
N SER A 45 -4.86 21.54 4.62
CA SER A 45 -5.36 20.44 3.81
C SER A 45 -6.78 20.70 3.29
N GLN A 46 -7.67 21.24 4.13
CA GLN A 46 -9.02 21.60 3.69
C GLN A 46 -9.01 22.67 2.58
N ASP A 47 -8.11 23.67 2.69
CA ASP A 47 -7.97 24.71 1.66
C ASP A 47 -7.43 24.12 0.35
N LEU A 48 -6.51 23.16 0.43
CA LEU A 48 -6.07 22.40 -0.75
C LEU A 48 -7.24 21.65 -1.39
N PHE A 49 -8.04 20.89 -0.62
CA PHE A 49 -9.19 20.15 -1.15
C PHE A 49 -10.23 21.06 -1.82
N LYS A 50 -10.56 22.20 -1.22
CA LYS A 50 -11.47 23.20 -1.80
C LYS A 50 -10.94 23.73 -3.12
N ALA A 51 -9.66 24.09 -3.17
CA ALA A 51 -9.04 24.63 -4.37
C ALA A 51 -8.93 23.61 -5.49
N VAL A 52 -8.57 22.35 -5.18
CA VAL A 52 -8.54 21.25 -6.16
C VAL A 52 -9.95 20.96 -6.68
N ALA A 53 -10.94 20.83 -5.80
CA ALA A 53 -12.33 20.63 -6.20
C ALA A 53 -12.83 21.78 -7.12
N SER A 54 -12.52 23.01 -6.78
CA SER A 54 -12.87 24.17 -7.62
C SER A 54 -12.18 24.14 -8.98
N SER A 55 -10.92 23.75 -9.04
CA SER A 55 -10.12 23.71 -10.28
C SER A 55 -10.57 22.61 -11.25
N LEU A 56 -11.07 21.50 -10.72
CA LEU A 56 -11.43 20.31 -11.48
C LEU A 56 -12.96 20.04 -11.53
N ASN A 57 -13.78 21.02 -11.13
CA ASN A 57 -15.24 20.86 -11.01
C ASN A 57 -15.65 19.63 -10.16
N GLY A 58 -14.87 19.37 -9.13
CA GLY A 58 -15.07 18.25 -8.22
C GLY A 58 -16.05 18.57 -7.09
N THR A 59 -16.26 17.59 -6.23
CA THR A 59 -17.10 17.68 -5.04
C THR A 59 -16.26 17.48 -3.77
N LEU A 60 -16.67 18.13 -2.68
CA LEU A 60 -16.02 17.97 -1.38
C LEU A 60 -16.59 16.78 -0.62
N GLU A 61 -15.72 15.99 -0.02
CA GLU A 61 -16.09 14.95 0.91
C GLU A 61 -15.98 15.43 2.35
N ARG A 62 -16.87 14.94 3.22
CA ARG A 62 -16.90 15.31 4.62
C ARG A 62 -16.87 14.08 5.51
N ALA A 63 -16.23 14.21 6.67
CA ALA A 63 -16.14 13.18 7.69
C ALA A 63 -16.32 13.79 9.09
N ASP A 64 -16.51 12.93 10.08
CA ASP A 64 -16.57 13.26 11.50
C ASP A 64 -15.72 12.28 12.32
N ASP A 65 -14.46 12.15 11.92
CA ASP A 65 -13.51 11.15 12.44
C ASP A 65 -12.38 11.75 13.27
N LEU A 66 -12.24 13.08 13.24
CA LEU A 66 -11.24 13.83 14.02
C LEU A 66 -11.75 14.34 15.37
N GLY A 67 -13.03 14.14 15.69
CA GLY A 67 -13.63 14.67 16.91
C GLY A 67 -13.79 16.20 16.92
N ILE A 68 -13.71 16.84 15.75
CA ILE A 68 -13.90 18.30 15.56
C ILE A 68 -15.21 18.63 14.85
N GLY A 69 -16.10 17.65 14.72
CA GLY A 69 -17.35 17.75 13.97
C GLY A 69 -17.17 17.54 12.47
N ASN A 70 -18.25 17.78 11.73
CA ASN A 70 -18.28 17.57 10.29
C ASN A 70 -17.31 18.51 9.54
N HIS A 71 -16.18 17.97 9.08
CA HIS A 71 -15.11 18.69 8.41
C HIS A 71 -14.88 18.17 6.98
N ILE A 72 -14.12 18.91 6.17
CA ILE A 72 -13.74 18.47 4.83
C ILE A 72 -12.60 17.46 4.97
N ALA A 73 -12.85 16.22 4.55
CA ALA A 73 -11.91 15.11 4.61
C ALA A 73 -11.18 14.86 3.28
N GLY A 74 -11.70 15.40 2.19
CA GLY A 74 -11.15 15.22 0.87
C GLY A 74 -11.99 15.88 -0.21
N CYS A 75 -11.66 15.54 -1.46
CA CYS A 75 -12.45 15.92 -2.62
C CYS A 75 -12.42 14.79 -3.67
N LYS A 76 -13.50 14.73 -4.46
CA LYS A 76 -13.63 13.85 -5.63
C LYS A 76 -13.70 14.67 -6.89
N PHE A 77 -12.99 14.23 -7.90
CA PHE A 77 -12.99 14.82 -9.25
C PHE A 77 -12.80 13.74 -10.30
N SER A 78 -12.85 14.10 -11.58
CA SER A 78 -12.55 13.18 -12.68
C SER A 78 -11.52 13.78 -13.61
N ILE A 79 -10.65 12.93 -14.14
CA ILE A 79 -9.79 13.24 -15.28
C ILE A 79 -10.27 12.38 -16.45
N GLY A 80 -10.84 13.02 -17.47
CA GLY A 80 -11.67 12.30 -18.43
C GLY A 80 -12.83 11.62 -17.72
N ASP A 81 -12.99 10.32 -17.98
CA ASP A 81 -14.05 9.49 -17.35
C ASP A 81 -13.56 8.76 -16.09
N CYS A 82 -12.30 8.93 -15.68
CA CYS A 82 -11.73 8.24 -14.52
C CYS A 82 -11.96 9.05 -13.24
N PRO A 83 -12.70 8.52 -12.26
CA PRO A 83 -12.84 9.13 -10.94
C PRO A 83 -11.54 9.06 -10.16
N VAL A 84 -11.23 10.14 -9.44
CA VAL A 84 -10.09 10.28 -8.55
C VAL A 84 -10.58 10.87 -7.23
N THR A 85 -10.16 10.26 -6.11
CA THR A 85 -10.36 10.83 -4.77
C THR A 85 -9.02 11.36 -4.27
N LEU A 86 -9.01 12.56 -3.72
CA LEU A 86 -7.91 13.10 -2.93
C LEU A 86 -8.42 13.33 -1.52
N LYS A 87 -7.82 12.66 -0.54
CA LYS A 87 -8.21 12.73 0.87
C LYS A 87 -6.99 12.75 1.79
N TYR A 88 -7.16 12.95 3.09
CA TYR A 88 -6.09 12.67 4.05
C TYR A 88 -6.11 11.22 4.52
N GLU A 89 -4.92 10.64 4.74
CA GLU A 89 -4.75 9.30 5.29
C GLU A 89 -4.57 9.38 6.81
N HIS A 90 -5.69 9.59 7.52
CA HIS A 90 -5.76 9.72 8.99
C HIS A 90 -4.96 10.87 9.62
N HIS A 91 -4.12 11.56 8.87
CA HIS A 91 -3.30 12.69 9.32
C HIS A 91 -3.41 13.86 8.34
N PRO A 92 -3.61 15.11 8.83
CA PRO A 92 -3.81 16.25 7.94
C PRO A 92 -2.66 16.49 6.95
N HIS A 93 -1.45 16.13 7.32
CA HIS A 93 -0.24 16.30 6.51
C HIS A 93 0.09 15.09 5.63
N LEU A 94 -0.62 13.98 5.77
CA LEU A 94 -0.46 12.79 4.95
C LEU A 94 -1.70 12.64 4.08
N LEU A 95 -1.55 12.92 2.80
CA LEU A 95 -2.62 12.89 1.82
C LEU A 95 -2.47 11.67 0.90
N GLU A 96 -3.59 11.28 0.31
CA GLU A 96 -3.67 10.12 -0.57
C GLU A 96 -4.52 10.42 -1.79
N PHE A 97 -4.01 10.04 -2.97
CA PHE A 97 -4.83 9.82 -4.15
C PHE A 97 -5.35 8.38 -4.16
N GLU A 98 -6.63 8.22 -4.38
CA GLU A 98 -7.24 6.95 -4.77
C GLU A 98 -7.71 7.04 -6.22
N PHE A 99 -7.18 6.18 -7.08
CA PHE A 99 -7.59 6.09 -8.47
C PHE A 99 -8.59 4.95 -8.66
N ALA A 100 -9.65 5.20 -9.43
CA ALA A 100 -10.61 4.16 -9.77
C ALA A 100 -9.92 3.00 -10.51
N PRO A 101 -10.41 1.75 -10.37
CA PRO A 101 -9.84 0.61 -11.05
C PRO A 101 -9.83 0.77 -12.57
N MET A 102 -8.69 0.43 -13.19
CA MET A 102 -8.46 0.46 -14.62
C MET A 102 -7.87 -0.87 -15.11
N SER A 103 -7.92 -1.13 -16.41
CA SER A 103 -7.39 -2.36 -17.01
C SER A 103 -6.17 -2.13 -17.90
N CYS A 104 -5.86 -0.89 -18.26
CA CYS A 104 -4.79 -0.55 -19.19
C CYS A 104 -3.93 0.58 -18.59
N ILE A 105 -2.62 0.39 -18.56
CA ILE A 105 -1.67 1.35 -17.98
C ILE A 105 -1.59 2.61 -18.88
N SER A 106 -1.67 2.44 -20.19
CA SER A 106 -1.67 3.56 -21.14
C SER A 106 -2.89 4.49 -21.00
N ASP A 107 -4.03 3.97 -20.51
CA ASP A 107 -5.19 4.79 -20.20
C ASP A 107 -5.05 5.47 -18.82
N PHE A 108 -4.34 4.83 -17.90
CA PHE A 108 -4.07 5.35 -16.56
C PHE A 108 -3.04 6.48 -16.54
N GLU A 109 -2.01 6.41 -17.40
CA GLU A 109 -0.92 7.39 -17.43
C GLU A 109 -1.40 8.85 -17.49
N PRO A 110 -2.27 9.27 -18.43
CA PRO A 110 -2.74 10.66 -18.49
C PRO A 110 -3.53 11.05 -17.23
N VAL A 111 -4.28 10.14 -16.63
CA VAL A 111 -5.02 10.39 -15.39
C VAL A 111 -4.06 10.65 -14.22
N LEU A 112 -3.06 9.79 -14.04
CA LEU A 112 -2.04 9.93 -13.00
C LEU A 112 -1.28 11.25 -13.14
N ARG A 113 -0.73 11.51 -14.32
CA ARG A 113 0.08 12.73 -14.59
C ARG A 113 -0.72 14.00 -14.39
N SER A 114 -1.94 14.06 -14.94
CA SER A 114 -2.79 15.24 -14.80
C SER A 114 -3.21 15.49 -13.36
N SER A 115 -3.54 14.44 -12.60
CA SER A 115 -3.90 14.55 -11.19
C SER A 115 -2.73 15.09 -10.36
N MET A 116 -1.55 14.47 -10.49
CA MET A 116 -0.35 14.92 -9.77
C MET A 116 0.02 16.36 -10.12
N GLN A 117 0.04 16.69 -11.41
CA GLN A 117 0.40 18.04 -11.88
C GLN A 117 -0.58 19.10 -11.38
N THR A 118 -1.88 18.84 -11.45
CA THR A 118 -2.91 19.78 -11.00
C THR A 118 -2.80 20.04 -9.50
N VAL A 119 -2.66 18.98 -8.70
CA VAL A 119 -2.59 19.14 -7.25
C VAL A 119 -1.29 19.84 -6.83
N LEU A 120 -0.16 19.55 -7.47
CA LEU A 120 1.10 20.29 -7.29
C LEU A 120 0.94 21.77 -7.62
N GLN A 121 0.30 22.12 -8.75
CA GLN A 121 0.08 23.51 -9.13
C GLN A 121 -0.84 24.24 -8.15
N VAL A 122 -1.92 23.60 -7.70
CA VAL A 122 -2.84 24.19 -6.72
C VAL A 122 -2.14 24.39 -5.37
N ALA A 123 -1.37 23.41 -4.90
CA ALA A 123 -0.59 23.53 -3.67
C ALA A 123 0.39 24.70 -3.75
N ASN A 124 1.15 24.83 -4.83
CA ASN A 124 2.06 25.95 -5.05
C ASN A 124 1.35 27.31 -5.00
N ASN A 125 0.15 27.44 -5.58
CA ASN A 125 -0.65 28.65 -5.52
C ASN A 125 -1.07 29.02 -4.10
N LEU A 126 -1.27 28.01 -3.24
CA LEU A 126 -1.57 28.16 -1.81
C LEU A 126 -0.32 28.31 -0.93
N LYS A 127 0.87 28.32 -1.54
CA LYS A 127 2.17 28.30 -0.83
C LYS A 127 2.34 27.09 0.08
N LEU A 128 1.77 25.97 -0.34
CA LEU A 128 1.96 24.65 0.24
C LEU A 128 2.96 23.87 -0.61
N GLU A 129 3.70 23.00 0.04
CA GLU A 129 4.66 22.13 -0.62
C GLU A 129 4.22 20.67 -0.51
N ILE A 130 4.30 19.93 -1.60
CA ILE A 130 4.01 18.50 -1.66
C ILE A 130 5.30 17.74 -1.91
N GLU A 131 5.50 16.67 -1.13
CA GLU A 131 6.61 15.75 -1.33
C GLU A 131 6.12 14.31 -1.47
N PHE A 132 6.45 13.71 -2.61
CA PHE A 132 6.32 12.28 -2.84
C PHE A 132 7.60 11.59 -2.35
N ARG A 133 7.62 11.20 -1.09
CA ARG A 133 8.75 10.53 -0.42
C ARG A 133 8.26 9.55 0.64
N PRO A 134 9.04 8.50 0.94
CA PRO A 134 8.57 7.46 1.87
C PRO A 134 8.54 7.89 3.34
N PHE A 135 9.24 8.95 3.72
CA PHE A 135 9.35 9.38 5.11
C PHE A 135 9.12 10.87 5.28
N LEU A 136 8.42 11.24 6.35
CA LEU A 136 8.28 12.63 6.78
C LEU A 136 9.66 13.27 7.00
N ARG A 137 9.80 14.55 6.68
CA ARG A 137 11.02 15.33 6.95
C ARG A 137 11.42 15.23 8.42
N ARG A 138 12.72 15.10 8.68
CA ARG A 138 13.26 14.91 10.05
C ARG A 138 13.14 16.14 10.94
N ASP A 139 13.04 17.31 10.35
CA ASP A 139 12.95 18.62 11.03
C ASP A 139 11.51 19.01 11.42
N VAL A 140 10.51 18.20 11.03
CA VAL A 140 9.13 18.44 11.45
C VAL A 140 8.98 18.16 12.94
N PRO A 141 8.49 19.13 13.76
CA PRO A 141 8.26 18.93 15.18
C PRO A 141 7.24 17.81 15.45
N ASN A 142 7.55 16.94 16.41
CA ASN A 142 6.70 15.79 16.73
C ASN A 142 5.29 16.17 17.18
N GLU A 143 5.13 17.33 17.81
CA GLU A 143 3.85 17.86 18.29
C GLU A 143 2.87 18.14 17.14
N GLN A 144 3.38 18.38 15.93
CA GLN A 144 2.58 18.61 14.73
C GLN A 144 2.07 17.32 14.08
N VAL A 145 2.62 16.17 14.49
CA VAL A 145 2.34 14.87 13.87
C VAL A 145 1.24 14.11 14.61
N GLU A 146 0.80 14.59 15.78
CA GLU A 146 -0.27 13.93 16.53
C GLU A 146 -1.64 14.15 15.90
N SER A 147 -2.21 13.09 15.33
CA SER A 147 -3.57 13.11 14.83
C SER A 147 -4.61 12.89 15.92
N GLN A 148 -5.74 13.59 15.79
CA GLN A 148 -6.93 13.38 16.61
C GLN A 148 -7.88 12.32 16.02
N HIS A 149 -7.57 11.79 14.84
CA HIS A 149 -8.34 10.72 14.22
C HIS A 149 -8.50 9.54 15.19
N SER A 150 -9.70 9.00 15.31
CA SER A 150 -10.03 7.96 16.31
C SER A 150 -9.17 6.71 16.15
N LEU A 151 -8.95 6.25 14.91
CA LEU A 151 -8.08 5.12 14.62
C LEU A 151 -6.63 5.39 15.04
N CYS A 152 -6.08 6.57 14.75
CA CYS A 152 -4.71 6.91 15.12
C CYS A 152 -4.53 6.99 16.64
N ARG A 153 -5.51 7.51 17.37
CA ARG A 153 -5.50 7.50 18.83
C ARG A 153 -5.49 6.07 19.38
N SER A 154 -6.31 5.19 18.82
CA SER A 154 -6.40 3.79 19.23
C SER A 154 -5.11 3.03 18.92
N LEU A 155 -4.53 3.21 17.73
CA LEU A 155 -3.25 2.60 17.36
C LEU A 155 -2.11 3.10 18.26
N ARG A 156 -2.08 4.40 18.57
CA ARG A 156 -1.11 5.00 19.47
C ARG A 156 -1.23 4.45 20.89
N HIS A 157 -2.47 4.34 21.40
CA HIS A 157 -2.74 3.72 22.70
C HIS A 157 -2.30 2.25 22.75
N TYR A 158 -2.66 1.49 21.72
CA TYR A 158 -2.26 0.10 21.57
C TYR A 158 -0.72 -0.06 21.55
N ARG A 159 0.00 0.71 20.75
CA ARG A 159 1.47 0.68 20.69
C ARG A 159 2.11 1.06 22.02
N ARG A 160 1.60 2.06 22.72
CA ARG A 160 2.06 2.44 24.06
C ARG A 160 1.86 1.31 25.06
N ARG A 161 0.72 0.64 25.02
CA ARG A 161 0.43 -0.50 25.92
C ARG A 161 1.33 -1.69 25.64
N LEU A 162 1.53 -2.05 24.38
CA LEU A 162 2.43 -3.15 23.99
C LEU A 162 3.88 -2.90 24.39
N ASN A 163 4.31 -1.66 24.46
CA ASN A 163 5.70 -1.29 24.74
C ASN A 163 5.85 -0.63 26.14
N ALA A 164 4.94 -0.93 27.09
CA ALA A 164 4.94 -0.30 28.39
C ALA A 164 6.23 -0.53 29.19
N ASP A 165 6.92 -1.63 28.94
CA ASP A 165 8.21 -2.03 29.52
C ASP A 165 9.44 -1.63 28.68
N ARG A 166 9.22 -0.88 27.55
CA ARG A 166 10.25 -0.49 26.60
C ARG A 166 10.36 1.02 26.47
N PRO A 167 10.99 1.73 27.44
CA PRO A 167 11.07 3.18 27.45
C PRO A 167 11.82 3.72 26.20
N GLU A 168 12.74 2.97 25.63
CA GLU A 168 13.46 3.33 24.41
C GLU A 168 12.53 3.44 23.18
N VAL A 169 11.42 2.69 23.14
CA VAL A 169 10.38 2.79 22.11
C VAL A 169 9.39 3.90 22.45
N LEU A 170 8.94 3.97 23.71
CA LEU A 170 7.95 4.96 24.16
C LEU A 170 8.45 6.40 24.00
N ASN A 171 9.75 6.62 24.13
CA ASN A 171 10.40 7.93 23.98
C ASN A 171 10.68 8.29 22.51
N GLN A 172 10.26 7.46 21.54
CA GLN A 172 10.41 7.74 20.11
C GLN A 172 9.03 8.02 19.47
N PRO A 173 8.60 9.27 19.33
CA PRO A 173 7.30 9.62 18.74
C PRO A 173 7.11 9.03 17.36
N SER A 174 8.18 8.95 16.55
CA SER A 174 8.15 8.35 15.21
C SER A 174 7.84 6.85 15.21
N LEU A 175 8.09 6.11 16.29
CA LEU A 175 7.68 4.72 16.43
C LEU A 175 6.24 4.61 16.94
N ILE A 176 5.87 5.42 17.92
CA ILE A 176 4.52 5.38 18.50
C ILE A 176 3.45 5.89 17.50
N ASN A 177 3.77 6.94 16.73
CA ASN A 177 2.91 7.49 15.66
C ASN A 177 3.36 7.07 14.27
N PHE A 178 3.90 5.88 14.10
CA PHE A 178 4.60 5.45 12.89
C PHE A 178 3.81 5.72 11.59
N SER A 179 2.50 5.50 11.58
CA SER A 179 1.64 5.78 10.43
C SER A 179 1.64 7.25 9.97
N ALA A 180 2.01 8.19 10.83
CA ALA A 180 2.11 9.61 10.50
C ALA A 180 3.47 10.00 9.87
N TYR A 181 4.45 9.10 9.92
CA TYR A 181 5.83 9.35 9.47
C TYR A 181 6.20 8.63 8.19
N ILE A 182 5.28 7.83 7.64
CA ILE A 182 5.50 7.06 6.41
C ILE A 182 4.43 7.39 5.38
N ALA A 183 4.84 7.38 4.12
CA ALA A 183 3.95 7.41 2.97
C ALA A 183 4.31 6.25 2.02
N SER A 184 3.33 5.79 1.28
CA SER A 184 3.39 4.56 0.47
C SER A 184 2.76 4.79 -0.89
N THR A 185 3.08 3.89 -1.81
CA THR A 185 2.25 3.62 -2.98
C THR A 185 1.65 2.23 -2.80
N HIS A 186 0.34 2.11 -2.79
CA HIS A 186 -0.34 0.82 -2.74
C HIS A 186 -0.88 0.48 -4.13
N PHE A 187 -0.61 -0.74 -4.57
CA PHE A 187 -1.16 -1.27 -5.80
C PHE A 187 -2.21 -2.32 -5.48
N HIS A 188 -3.33 -2.27 -6.19
CA HIS A 188 -4.40 -3.25 -6.09
C HIS A 188 -4.53 -3.98 -7.41
N THR A 189 -4.77 -5.28 -7.37
CA THR A 189 -5.10 -6.06 -8.56
C THR A 189 -6.36 -6.86 -8.34
N GLY A 190 -7.36 -6.61 -9.18
CA GLY A 190 -8.65 -7.28 -9.21
C GLY A 190 -8.85 -8.14 -10.46
N GLY A 191 -10.03 -8.75 -10.56
CA GLY A 191 -10.34 -9.67 -11.67
C GLY A 191 -9.67 -11.04 -11.54
N ILE A 192 -9.12 -11.37 -10.36
CA ILE A 192 -8.45 -12.63 -10.08
C ILE A 192 -9.48 -13.74 -9.93
N PRO A 193 -9.38 -14.85 -10.68
CA PRO A 193 -10.26 -15.99 -10.52
C PRO A 193 -10.11 -16.61 -9.12
N LYS A 194 -11.23 -16.94 -8.49
CA LYS A 194 -11.26 -17.59 -7.17
C LYS A 194 -10.35 -18.82 -7.08
N THR A 195 -10.31 -19.63 -8.13
CA THR A 195 -9.48 -20.84 -8.19
C THR A 195 -7.98 -20.57 -8.27
N ALA A 196 -7.60 -19.37 -8.66
CA ALA A 196 -6.19 -18.95 -8.78
C ALA A 196 -5.63 -18.29 -7.51
N VAL A 197 -6.48 -17.90 -6.53
CA VAL A 197 -6.09 -17.06 -5.39
C VAL A 197 -4.91 -17.65 -4.62
N ALA A 198 -4.97 -18.92 -4.24
CA ALA A 198 -3.92 -19.55 -3.43
C ALA A 198 -2.59 -19.67 -4.18
N GLY A 199 -2.64 -20.23 -5.42
CA GLY A 199 -1.43 -20.39 -6.23
C GLY A 199 -0.81 -19.07 -6.64
N LEU A 200 -1.64 -18.07 -6.98
CA LEU A 200 -1.16 -16.73 -7.31
C LEU A 200 -0.52 -16.05 -6.09
N LEU A 201 -1.15 -16.12 -4.92
CA LEU A 201 -0.62 -15.55 -3.68
C LEU A 201 0.76 -16.14 -3.37
N ASN A 202 0.91 -17.47 -3.45
CA ASN A 202 2.19 -18.15 -3.31
C ASN A 202 3.25 -17.61 -4.28
N LYS A 203 2.92 -17.56 -5.56
CA LYS A 203 3.86 -17.10 -6.59
C LYS A 203 4.27 -15.64 -6.39
N LEU A 204 3.33 -14.78 -6.05
CA LEU A 204 3.59 -13.36 -5.81
C LEU A 204 4.50 -13.15 -4.60
N TYR A 205 4.30 -13.88 -3.50
CA TYR A 205 5.19 -13.79 -2.35
C TYR A 205 6.63 -14.20 -2.67
N GLN A 206 6.86 -15.11 -3.60
CA GLN A 206 8.20 -15.48 -4.05
C GLN A 206 8.90 -14.35 -4.82
N LEU A 207 8.14 -13.56 -5.58
CA LEU A 207 8.63 -12.48 -6.43
C LEU A 207 8.66 -11.12 -5.70
N GLU A 208 7.81 -10.95 -4.69
CA GLU A 208 7.63 -9.67 -4.00
C GLU A 208 8.91 -9.03 -3.47
N PRO A 209 9.89 -9.77 -2.87
CA PRO A 209 11.14 -9.17 -2.44
C PRO A 209 11.88 -8.43 -3.54
N GLN A 210 11.90 -8.98 -4.76
CA GLN A 210 12.57 -8.36 -5.90
C GLN A 210 11.81 -7.15 -6.42
N VAL A 211 10.46 -7.24 -6.50
CA VAL A 211 9.61 -6.12 -6.91
C VAL A 211 9.73 -4.96 -5.93
N MET A 212 9.75 -5.25 -4.64
CA MET A 212 9.97 -4.23 -3.60
C MET A 212 11.37 -3.60 -3.71
N GLN A 213 12.43 -4.39 -3.96
CA GLN A 213 13.76 -3.86 -4.20
C GLN A 213 13.76 -2.88 -5.36
N PHE A 214 13.12 -3.25 -6.46
CA PHE A 214 12.95 -2.37 -7.61
C PHE A 214 12.20 -1.09 -7.25
N ALA A 215 11.06 -1.19 -6.56
CA ALA A 215 10.30 -0.02 -6.12
C ALA A 215 11.15 0.92 -5.23
N TRP A 216 11.91 0.36 -4.28
CA TRP A 216 12.81 1.14 -3.44
C TRP A 216 14.01 1.72 -4.21
N SER A 217 14.46 1.11 -5.30
CA SER A 217 15.51 1.67 -6.15
C SER A 217 15.09 2.97 -6.87
N GLN A 218 13.76 3.18 -7.03
CA GLN A 218 13.20 4.40 -7.63
C GLN A 218 13.19 5.60 -6.67
N VAL A 219 13.47 5.38 -5.39
CA VAL A 219 13.53 6.43 -4.37
C VAL A 219 14.95 7.02 -4.30
N ALA A 220 15.05 8.32 -4.07
CA ALA A 220 16.33 8.98 -3.90
C ALA A 220 17.17 8.35 -2.76
N ASP A 221 18.49 8.27 -2.92
CA ASP A 221 19.40 7.59 -1.98
C ASP A 221 19.25 8.07 -0.53
N VAL A 222 18.99 9.36 -0.34
CA VAL A 222 18.78 9.97 0.99
C VAL A 222 17.55 9.46 1.72
N ASP A 223 16.55 8.98 0.97
CA ASP A 223 15.27 8.48 1.49
C ASP A 223 15.15 6.96 1.37
N ARG A 224 16.16 6.30 0.78
CA ARG A 224 16.16 4.86 0.53
C ARG A 224 16.53 4.10 1.81
N ASP A 225 15.52 3.86 2.64
CA ASP A 225 15.69 3.12 3.88
C ASP A 225 14.50 2.14 4.11
N PRO A 226 14.46 1.04 3.34
CA PRO A 226 13.42 0.03 3.51
C PRO A 226 13.44 -0.58 4.92
N LYS A 227 14.64 -0.74 5.52
CA LYS A 227 14.78 -1.29 6.87
C LYS A 227 14.07 -0.40 7.90
N ARG A 228 14.16 0.92 7.77
CA ARG A 228 13.47 1.87 8.66
C ARG A 228 11.94 1.64 8.65
N ARG A 229 11.35 1.43 7.47
CA ARG A 229 9.91 1.16 7.35
C ARG A 229 9.51 -0.11 8.11
N PHE A 230 10.20 -1.21 7.82
CA PHE A 230 9.87 -2.50 8.42
C PHE A 230 10.28 -2.59 9.89
N HIS A 231 11.41 -2.00 10.25
CA HIS A 231 11.83 -1.89 11.65
C HIS A 231 10.77 -1.14 12.48
N GLY A 232 10.21 -0.05 11.97
CA GLY A 232 9.13 0.68 12.63
C GLY A 232 7.92 -0.23 12.93
N PHE A 233 7.49 -1.06 11.99
CA PHE A 233 6.42 -2.03 12.22
C PHE A 233 6.83 -3.12 13.22
N CYS A 234 7.99 -3.74 13.05
CA CYS A 234 8.48 -4.80 13.93
C CYS A 234 8.68 -4.31 15.36
N GLU A 235 9.30 -3.14 15.54
CA GLU A 235 9.58 -2.58 16.86
C GLU A 235 8.31 -2.19 17.61
N THR A 236 7.35 -1.60 16.93
CA THR A 236 6.10 -1.16 17.58
C THR A 236 5.13 -2.30 17.85
N ALA A 237 5.29 -3.41 17.17
CA ALA A 237 4.47 -4.61 17.33
C ALA A 237 5.13 -5.68 18.22
N GLN A 238 6.15 -5.33 19.03
CA GLN A 238 6.89 -6.22 19.94
C GLN A 238 7.47 -7.48 19.28
N GLY A 239 8.15 -7.28 18.13
CA GLY A 239 8.80 -8.38 17.45
C GLY A 239 7.82 -9.41 16.90
N LEU A 240 6.62 -8.99 16.54
CA LEU A 240 5.74 -9.81 15.71
C LEU A 240 6.52 -10.20 14.47
N PRO A 241 6.84 -11.49 14.27
CA PRO A 241 7.77 -11.93 13.24
C PRO A 241 7.25 -11.72 11.83
N LEU A 242 6.17 -10.98 11.64
CA LEU A 242 5.31 -11.15 10.49
C LEU A 242 4.78 -9.87 9.86
N VAL A 243 5.37 -8.75 10.18
CA VAL A 243 5.18 -7.61 9.29
C VAL A 243 6.00 -7.89 8.03
N GLY A 244 5.39 -8.58 7.11
CA GLY A 244 6.00 -8.88 5.84
C GLY A 244 5.62 -10.25 5.32
N PHE A 245 6.41 -11.25 5.60
CA PHE A 245 6.26 -12.57 5.01
C PHE A 245 5.99 -13.60 6.11
N PRO A 246 4.82 -14.24 6.15
CA PRO A 246 4.56 -15.31 7.08
C PRO A 246 5.49 -16.51 6.81
N ASP A 247 6.03 -17.09 7.87
CA ASP A 247 6.86 -18.30 7.78
C ASP A 247 5.92 -19.52 7.64
N LEU A 248 5.52 -19.82 6.41
CA LEU A 248 4.60 -20.90 6.12
C LEU A 248 5.37 -22.12 5.64
N LYS A 249 5.09 -23.27 6.22
CA LYS A 249 5.64 -24.55 5.78
C LYS A 249 5.12 -24.95 4.40
N GLU A 250 3.87 -24.62 4.14
CA GLU A 250 3.19 -24.83 2.87
C GLU A 250 2.40 -23.58 2.54
N TRP A 251 2.47 -23.12 1.30
CA TRP A 251 1.74 -21.95 0.83
C TRP A 251 0.37 -22.33 0.29
N THR A 252 -0.53 -22.56 1.21
CA THR A 252 -1.95 -22.73 0.93
C THR A 252 -2.73 -21.57 1.57
N LEU A 253 -3.93 -21.32 1.08
CA LEU A 253 -4.81 -20.32 1.69
C LEU A 253 -5.15 -20.67 3.14
N GLU A 254 -5.21 -21.97 3.45
CA GLU A 254 -5.41 -22.51 4.78
C GLU A 254 -4.23 -22.19 5.71
N SER A 255 -3.00 -22.42 5.27
CA SER A 255 -1.79 -22.13 6.05
C SER A 255 -1.61 -20.63 6.26
N TRP A 256 -1.88 -19.82 5.25
CA TRP A 256 -1.88 -18.37 5.36
C TRP A 256 -2.95 -17.87 6.36
N SER A 257 -4.16 -18.44 6.31
CA SER A 257 -5.23 -18.10 7.25
C SER A 257 -4.92 -18.51 8.69
N GLU A 258 -4.22 -19.62 8.87
CA GLU A 258 -3.75 -20.08 10.19
C GLU A 258 -2.70 -19.13 10.77
N ALA A 259 -1.68 -18.77 9.98
CA ALA A 259 -0.70 -17.78 10.38
C ALA A 259 -1.35 -16.42 10.70
N LEU A 260 -2.34 -16.00 9.92
CA LEU A 260 -3.12 -14.79 10.20
C LEU A 260 -3.86 -14.87 11.55
N LEU A 261 -4.41 -16.04 11.90
CA LEU A 261 -5.11 -16.26 13.18
C LEU A 261 -4.16 -16.26 14.38
N GLU A 262 -2.94 -16.76 14.22
CA GLU A 262 -1.92 -16.76 15.26
C GLU A 262 -1.37 -15.37 15.57
N MET A 263 -1.51 -14.42 14.61
CA MET A 263 -1.10 -13.04 14.85
C MET A 263 -1.98 -12.41 15.94
N PRO A 264 -1.39 -11.69 16.90
CA PRO A 264 -2.18 -10.86 17.79
C PRO A 264 -2.91 -9.81 16.94
N HIS A 265 -4.22 -9.67 17.15
CA HIS A 265 -4.94 -8.55 16.55
C HIS A 265 -4.64 -7.27 17.32
N ALA A 266 -4.59 -6.15 16.62
CA ALA A 266 -4.55 -4.86 17.25
C ALA A 266 -5.82 -4.71 18.11
N ASP A 267 -5.65 -4.74 19.43
CA ASP A 267 -6.71 -4.34 20.35
C ASP A 267 -6.87 -2.83 20.21
N LEU A 268 -7.75 -2.43 19.34
CA LEU A 268 -8.04 -1.03 19.04
C LEU A 268 -8.89 -0.37 20.15
N GLY A 269 -9.04 -1.05 21.29
CA GLY A 269 -9.50 -0.55 22.58
C GLY A 269 -10.87 0.15 22.58
N GLU A 270 -10.90 1.42 22.25
CA GLU A 270 -12.12 2.21 22.26
C GLU A 270 -12.97 2.07 21.01
N VAL A 271 -12.41 1.56 19.90
CA VAL A 271 -13.08 1.54 18.59
C VAL A 271 -13.60 0.15 18.20
N GLN A 272 -12.97 -0.92 18.69
CA GLN A 272 -13.45 -2.28 18.45
C GLN A 272 -13.20 -3.18 19.65
N THR A 273 -14.27 -3.55 20.31
CA THR A 273 -14.38 -4.78 21.09
C THR A 273 -14.09 -5.98 20.18
N GLU A 274 -13.94 -7.17 20.75
CA GLU A 274 -13.67 -8.41 20.00
C GLU A 274 -14.46 -8.50 18.68
N PRO A 275 -13.83 -8.98 17.60
CA PRO A 275 -14.49 -9.07 16.31
C PRO A 275 -15.73 -9.97 16.38
N HIS A 276 -16.89 -9.41 16.07
CA HIS A 276 -18.19 -10.10 16.17
C HIS A 276 -18.44 -11.07 15.00
N ASN A 277 -17.66 -10.95 13.93
CA ASN A 277 -17.80 -11.80 12.75
C ASN A 277 -16.45 -11.98 12.00
N ILE A 278 -16.46 -12.88 11.01
CA ILE A 278 -15.25 -13.22 10.24
C ILE A 278 -14.71 -12.03 9.45
N GLN A 279 -15.55 -11.18 8.91
CA GLN A 279 -15.12 -9.98 8.16
C GLN A 279 -14.36 -9.01 9.07
N GLN A 280 -14.86 -8.76 10.26
CA GLN A 280 -14.18 -7.91 11.23
C GLN A 280 -12.86 -8.53 11.71
N LEU A 281 -12.86 -9.84 12.01
CA LEU A 281 -11.65 -10.56 12.37
C LEU A 281 -10.59 -10.45 11.27
N PHE A 282 -10.97 -10.64 10.02
CA PHE A 282 -10.10 -10.50 8.87
C PHE A 282 -9.55 -9.08 8.77
N LYS A 283 -10.40 -8.06 8.87
CA LYS A 283 -9.98 -6.65 8.88
C LYS A 283 -8.98 -6.31 10.00
N CYS A 284 -9.17 -6.86 11.20
CA CYS A 284 -8.28 -6.60 12.34
C CYS A 284 -6.89 -7.24 12.18
N LYS A 285 -6.76 -8.28 11.36
CA LYS A 285 -5.52 -9.07 11.25
C LYS A 285 -4.75 -8.88 9.95
N ARG A 286 -5.42 -8.48 8.88
CA ARG A 286 -4.84 -8.40 7.53
C ARG A 286 -3.67 -7.42 7.40
N ASP A 287 -3.66 -6.34 8.19
CA ASP A 287 -2.68 -5.25 8.06
C ASP A 287 -1.24 -5.66 8.42
N LEU A 288 -1.06 -6.92 8.77
CA LEU A 288 0.22 -7.52 9.11
C LEU A 288 0.90 -8.23 7.92
N SER A 289 0.29 -8.21 6.74
CA SER A 289 0.80 -8.86 5.52
C SER A 289 1.15 -7.84 4.44
N ILE A 290 2.25 -8.07 3.71
CA ILE A 290 2.68 -7.21 2.59
C ILE A 290 1.76 -7.36 1.38
N ILE A 291 1.25 -8.57 1.12
CA ILE A 291 0.25 -8.82 0.09
C ILE A 291 -1.03 -9.22 0.78
N GLN A 292 -2.06 -8.41 0.63
CA GLN A 292 -3.31 -8.59 1.35
C GLN A 292 -4.45 -8.91 0.39
N PRO A 293 -5.10 -10.07 0.53
CA PRO A 293 -6.43 -10.26 -0.05
C PRO A 293 -7.42 -9.27 0.57
N ARG A 294 -8.15 -8.53 -0.26
CA ARG A 294 -9.11 -7.53 0.20
C ARG A 294 -10.55 -8.00 -0.03
N GLU A 295 -11.45 -7.44 0.75
CA GLU A 295 -12.89 -7.68 0.64
C GLU A 295 -13.49 -7.29 -0.71
N TYR A 296 -12.77 -6.54 -1.52
CA TYR A 296 -13.17 -6.11 -2.88
C TYR A 296 -12.78 -7.12 -3.96
N GLY A 297 -12.20 -8.27 -3.58
CA GLY A 297 -11.70 -9.27 -4.54
C GLY A 297 -10.41 -8.84 -5.22
N THR A 298 -9.57 -8.09 -4.51
CA THR A 298 -8.26 -7.66 -4.99
C THR A 298 -7.15 -8.17 -4.10
N PHE A 299 -5.94 -8.27 -4.65
CA PHE A 299 -4.71 -8.25 -3.86
C PHE A 299 -4.23 -6.81 -3.74
N GLU A 300 -3.90 -6.39 -2.53
CA GLU A 300 -3.26 -5.12 -2.22
C GLU A 300 -1.80 -5.35 -1.86
N PHE A 301 -0.90 -4.63 -2.53
CA PHE A 301 0.54 -4.65 -2.28
C PHE A 301 0.93 -3.44 -1.46
N ARG A 302 1.44 -3.66 -0.25
CA ARG A 302 1.70 -2.63 0.76
C ARG A 302 3.18 -2.40 1.04
N GLY A 303 4.06 -3.13 0.37
CA GLY A 303 5.51 -3.08 0.61
C GLY A 303 6.22 -1.89 -0.03
N ASP A 304 5.59 -1.26 -1.00
CA ASP A 304 6.24 -0.22 -1.79
C ASP A 304 6.39 1.10 -1.03
N PRO A 305 7.48 1.84 -1.26
CA PRO A 305 7.63 3.20 -0.76
C PRO A 305 6.65 4.14 -1.47
N CYS A 306 6.48 5.34 -0.95
CA CYS A 306 5.92 6.42 -1.76
C CYS A 306 6.83 6.66 -2.95
N LEU A 307 6.35 6.37 -4.15
CA LEU A 307 7.10 6.52 -5.40
C LEU A 307 7.12 8.00 -5.83
N PRO A 308 8.30 8.55 -6.20
CA PRO A 308 8.46 9.99 -6.33
C PRO A 308 7.89 10.59 -7.61
N THR A 309 7.68 9.79 -8.65
CA THR A 309 7.26 10.27 -9.97
C THR A 309 6.21 9.36 -10.60
N ALA A 310 5.46 9.92 -11.55
CA ALA A 310 4.51 9.13 -12.34
C ALA A 310 5.21 7.98 -13.09
N ASP A 311 6.44 8.21 -13.62
CA ASP A 311 7.20 7.17 -14.32
C ASP A 311 7.56 6.01 -13.40
N ALA A 312 7.97 6.29 -12.16
CA ALA A 312 8.24 5.27 -11.16
C ALA A 312 6.98 4.45 -10.81
N ILE A 313 5.84 5.12 -10.63
CA ILE A 313 4.56 4.47 -10.37
C ILE A 313 4.17 3.55 -11.54
N LEU A 314 4.21 4.06 -12.77
CA LEU A 314 3.85 3.31 -13.96
C LEU A 314 4.78 2.12 -14.20
N GLY A 315 6.08 2.29 -13.97
CA GLY A 315 7.06 1.21 -14.10
C GLY A 315 6.85 0.08 -13.09
N VAL A 316 6.66 0.40 -11.81
CA VAL A 316 6.37 -0.62 -10.78
C VAL A 316 5.03 -1.30 -11.06
N LEU A 317 4.01 -0.52 -11.47
CA LEU A 317 2.71 -1.08 -11.87
C LEU A 317 2.84 -2.06 -13.04
N ALA A 318 3.61 -1.70 -14.07
CA ALA A 318 3.84 -2.57 -15.23
C ALA A 318 4.52 -3.88 -14.83
N VAL A 319 5.55 -3.82 -13.98
CA VAL A 319 6.20 -5.03 -13.43
C VAL A 319 5.17 -5.90 -12.71
N ARG A 320 4.38 -5.33 -11.79
CA ARG A 320 3.37 -6.07 -11.02
C ARG A 320 2.33 -6.71 -11.91
N MET A 321 1.73 -5.95 -12.82
CA MET A 321 0.68 -6.45 -13.72
C MET A 321 1.21 -7.53 -14.65
N GLY A 322 2.42 -7.36 -15.19
CA GLY A 322 3.05 -8.36 -16.03
C GLY A 322 3.33 -9.67 -15.29
N LEU A 323 3.85 -9.59 -14.07
CA LEU A 323 4.11 -10.77 -13.24
C LEU A 323 2.82 -11.51 -12.87
N ILE A 324 1.76 -10.79 -12.53
CA ILE A 324 0.45 -11.37 -12.22
C ILE A 324 -0.13 -12.09 -13.46
N GLN A 325 -0.08 -11.45 -14.61
CA GLN A 325 -0.57 -12.04 -15.86
C GLN A 325 0.25 -13.28 -16.26
N ASN A 326 1.58 -13.20 -16.09
CA ASN A 326 2.45 -14.35 -16.33
C ASN A 326 2.14 -15.49 -15.37
N ALA A 327 2.01 -15.20 -14.09
CA ALA A 327 1.70 -16.20 -13.06
C ALA A 327 0.35 -16.87 -13.33
N LEU A 328 -0.70 -16.10 -13.65
CA LEU A 328 -2.02 -16.63 -13.96
C LEU A 328 -2.03 -17.52 -15.22
N SER A 329 -1.20 -17.20 -16.21
CA SER A 329 -1.08 -18.00 -17.45
C SER A 329 -0.33 -19.31 -17.24
N ASN A 330 0.50 -19.38 -16.18
CA ASN A 330 1.40 -20.51 -15.90
C ASN A 330 1.08 -21.17 -14.55
N LEU A 331 -0.11 -20.92 -13.97
CA LEU A 331 -0.58 -21.67 -12.82
C LEU A 331 -0.86 -23.11 -13.25
N THR A 332 0.13 -23.97 -13.05
CA THR A 332 -0.06 -25.43 -13.06
C THR A 332 -0.33 -25.88 -11.64
N ASP A 333 -1.08 -26.98 -11.48
CA ASP A 333 -1.43 -27.54 -10.16
C ASP A 333 -0.19 -27.96 -9.32
N ASP A 334 0.97 -28.10 -9.97
CA ASP A 334 2.27 -28.35 -9.35
C ASP A 334 3.04 -27.04 -9.17
N CYS A 335 2.70 -26.27 -8.16
CA CYS A 335 3.58 -25.20 -7.66
C CYS A 335 4.74 -25.85 -6.90
N ASP A 336 5.92 -25.94 -7.52
CA ASP A 336 7.15 -26.23 -6.78
C ASP A 336 7.33 -25.18 -5.67
N LEU A 337 7.22 -25.66 -4.44
CA LEU A 337 7.45 -24.88 -3.23
C LEU A 337 8.95 -24.54 -3.14
N VAL A 338 9.37 -23.47 -3.77
CA VAL A 338 10.70 -22.92 -3.49
C VAL A 338 10.71 -22.47 -2.03
N SER A 339 11.70 -22.94 -1.26
CA SER A 339 11.76 -22.70 0.16
C SER A 339 11.79 -21.19 0.46
N PHE A 340 10.71 -20.69 1.00
CA PHE A 340 10.48 -19.31 1.34
C PHE A 340 11.47 -18.76 2.39
N CYS A 341 12.08 -19.63 3.21
CA CYS A 341 13.13 -19.26 4.16
C CYS A 341 14.31 -18.52 3.51
N GLU A 342 14.65 -18.84 2.27
CA GLU A 342 15.70 -18.13 1.54
C GLU A 342 15.28 -16.71 1.12
N SER A 343 14.02 -16.52 0.74
CA SER A 343 13.53 -15.19 0.33
C SER A 343 13.38 -14.24 1.52
N ARG A 344 13.02 -14.74 2.71
CA ARG A 344 12.94 -13.94 3.94
C ARG A 344 14.31 -13.42 4.38
N THR A 345 15.34 -14.26 4.34
CA THR A 345 16.71 -13.85 4.66
C THR A 345 17.23 -12.84 3.63
N ARG A 346 16.98 -13.05 2.36
CA ARG A 346 17.32 -12.08 1.30
C ARG A 346 16.63 -10.74 1.49
N TRP A 347 15.41 -10.74 2.00
CA TRP A 347 14.65 -9.52 2.23
C TRP A 347 15.19 -8.69 3.41
N LEU A 348 15.71 -9.33 4.46
CA LEU A 348 16.38 -8.67 5.59
C LEU A 348 17.79 -8.17 5.21
N ASP A 349 18.45 -8.83 4.26
CA ASP A 349 19.75 -8.46 3.71
C ASP A 349 19.65 -7.52 2.50
N PHE A 350 18.57 -6.80 2.39
CA PHE A 350 18.23 -5.90 1.32
C PHE A 350 19.39 -4.96 0.95
N ASP A 351 20.08 -5.24 -0.16
CA ASP A 351 20.98 -4.28 -0.79
C ASP A 351 20.16 -3.41 -1.74
N SER A 352 19.96 -2.15 -1.36
CA SER A 352 19.15 -1.17 -2.09
C SER A 352 19.70 -0.82 -3.49
N ARG A 353 20.76 -1.50 -3.96
CA ARG A 353 21.38 -1.26 -5.26
C ARG A 353 21.08 -2.34 -6.29
N CYS A 354 20.24 -3.31 -5.95
CA CYS A 354 19.90 -4.36 -6.92
C CYS A 354 18.94 -3.81 -7.97
N ASP A 355 19.40 -3.75 -9.21
CA ASP A 355 18.52 -3.68 -10.37
C ASP A 355 17.59 -4.89 -10.38
N LEU A 356 16.40 -4.73 -10.98
CA LEU A 356 15.50 -5.85 -11.14
C LEU A 356 16.21 -6.97 -11.92
N ASP A 357 16.14 -8.19 -11.42
CA ASP A 357 16.70 -9.33 -12.13
C ASP A 357 16.11 -9.39 -13.56
N LEU A 358 16.96 -9.53 -14.55
CA LEU A 358 16.56 -9.61 -15.97
C LEU A 358 15.48 -10.71 -16.20
N GLU A 359 15.53 -11.78 -15.41
CA GLU A 359 14.52 -12.82 -15.46
C GLU A 359 13.15 -12.30 -15.01
N VAL A 360 13.09 -11.47 -13.97
CA VAL A 360 11.83 -10.88 -13.50
C VAL A 360 11.27 -9.87 -14.50
N ILE A 361 12.14 -9.05 -15.11
CA ILE A 361 11.73 -8.14 -16.20
C ILE A 361 11.16 -8.95 -17.37
N LYS A 362 11.83 -10.03 -17.75
CA LYS A 362 11.36 -10.92 -18.83
C LYS A 362 10.02 -11.55 -18.50
N LEU A 363 9.83 -12.08 -17.30
CA LEU A 363 8.55 -12.65 -16.86
C LEU A 363 7.43 -11.61 -16.90
N ALA A 364 7.71 -10.37 -16.51
CA ALA A 364 6.75 -9.26 -16.57
C ALA A 364 6.43 -8.90 -18.04
N SER A 365 7.45 -8.79 -18.89
CA SER A 365 7.27 -8.53 -20.33
C SER A 365 6.42 -9.59 -21.00
N ASP A 366 6.76 -10.87 -20.80
CA ASP A 366 6.03 -12.03 -21.35
C ASP A 366 4.55 -12.03 -20.93
N GLY A 367 4.26 -11.57 -19.71
CA GLY A 367 2.90 -11.42 -19.20
C GLY A 367 2.13 -10.29 -19.90
N LEU A 368 2.74 -9.10 -20.01
CA LEU A 368 2.11 -7.94 -20.65
C LEU A 368 1.92 -8.16 -22.16
N GLU A 369 2.91 -8.72 -22.86
CA GLU A 369 2.83 -8.97 -24.31
C GLU A 369 1.61 -9.79 -24.71
N ARG A 370 1.16 -10.70 -23.84
CA ARG A 370 -0.01 -11.56 -24.11
C ARG A 370 -1.35 -10.82 -24.03
N ASN A 371 -1.45 -9.84 -23.14
CA ASN A 371 -2.73 -9.24 -22.77
C ASN A 371 -2.77 -7.73 -23.04
N HIS A 372 -1.65 -7.03 -22.86
CA HIS A 372 -1.54 -5.57 -22.98
C HIS A 372 -0.20 -5.18 -23.63
N PRO A 373 0.03 -5.50 -24.91
CA PRO A 373 1.33 -5.27 -25.58
C PRO A 373 1.77 -3.80 -25.57
N ALA A 374 0.84 -2.84 -25.54
CA ALA A 374 1.17 -1.41 -25.43
C ALA A 374 1.84 -1.07 -24.08
N ASP A 375 1.52 -1.81 -23.02
CA ASP A 375 2.02 -1.54 -21.68
C ASP A 375 3.46 -2.05 -21.46
N VAL A 376 3.99 -2.88 -22.38
CA VAL A 376 5.40 -3.33 -22.35
C VAL A 376 6.37 -2.16 -22.43
N ASN A 377 5.98 -1.06 -23.07
CA ASN A 377 6.82 0.13 -23.18
C ASN A 377 7.22 0.71 -21.81
N TYR A 378 6.40 0.52 -20.77
CA TYR A 378 6.71 0.98 -19.41
C TYR A 378 7.83 0.18 -18.74
N LEU A 379 8.20 -0.99 -19.29
CA LEU A 379 9.35 -1.78 -18.84
C LEU A 379 10.66 -1.41 -19.56
N GLN A 380 10.60 -0.80 -20.75
CA GLN A 380 11.79 -0.55 -21.59
C GLN A 380 12.78 0.43 -20.96
N GLY A 381 12.32 1.34 -20.11
CA GLY A 381 13.19 2.29 -19.39
C GLY A 381 14.13 1.64 -18.37
N PHE A 382 13.86 0.41 -17.97
CA PHE A 382 14.54 -0.29 -16.89
C PHE A 382 15.56 -1.34 -17.39
N GLY A 383 15.40 -1.82 -18.64
CA GLY A 383 16.32 -2.80 -19.25
C GLY A 383 17.62 -2.20 -19.86
N SER A 384 17.75 -0.88 -19.93
CA SER A 384 18.87 -0.21 -20.58
C SER A 384 19.97 0.28 -19.60
N GLN A 385 19.85 -0.02 -18.33
CA GLN A 385 20.87 0.29 -17.31
C GLN A 385 21.76 -0.92 -16.96
N VAL A 386 21.72 -1.98 -17.76
CA VAL A 386 22.61 -3.15 -17.66
C VAL A 386 23.66 -3.11 -18.76
#